data_475e70a7c36c86fe9dde598e0978e652
#
_entry.id   475e70a7c36c86fe9dde598e0978e652
#
_cell.length_a   1.000
_cell.length_b   1.000
_cell.length_c   1.000
_cell.angle_alpha   90.00
_cell.angle_beta   90.00
_cell.angle_gamma   90.00
#
_symmetry.space_group_name_H-M   'P 1'
#
loop_
_entity.id
_entity.type
_entity.pdbx_description
1 polymer ?
#
loop_
_entity_poly.entity_id
_entity_poly.type
_entity_poly.pdbx_seq_one_letter_code
_entity_poly.pdbx_strand_id
1 'polypeptide(L)'
;MKKLGLLLIACFAFAAFASAQNNIVKSLERNVPGQGKVTIHQDARIEALIGQEYIPNGTENRVLKSQGFRVQVYAGNNTSRAKNEAHAVGSRIKEYFPELSVYTPFNSPRWLCRVGDFRSIEEADAMMRQLRATGVFKEVSIVKEQINIPL
;
A
#
# COMPACT_ATOMS: atom_id res chain seq x y z
N MET A 1 46.98 -5.10 -26.12
CA MET A 1 46.76 -5.79 -24.84
C MET A 1 47.01 -4.93 -23.60
N LYS A 2 48.11 -4.12 -23.54
CA LYS A 2 48.41 -3.24 -22.38
C LYS A 2 47.35 -2.16 -22.11
N LYS A 3 46.70 -1.60 -23.16
CA LYS A 3 45.63 -0.59 -23.04
C LYS A 3 44.32 -1.12 -22.48
N LEU A 4 43.99 -2.41 -22.75
CA LEU A 4 42.79 -3.06 -22.25
C LEU A 4 42.89 -3.36 -20.74
N GLY A 5 44.08 -3.72 -20.25
CA GLY A 5 44.31 -3.93 -18.83
C GLY A 5 44.20 -2.64 -18.00
N LEU A 6 44.67 -1.49 -18.55
CA LEU A 6 44.60 -0.20 -17.89
C LEU A 6 43.15 0.28 -17.75
N LEU A 7 42.28 -0.02 -18.74
CA LEU A 7 40.86 0.34 -18.74
C LEU A 7 40.08 -0.51 -17.72
N LEU A 8 40.43 -1.79 -17.55
CA LEU A 8 39.85 -2.66 -16.55
C LEU A 8 40.20 -2.26 -15.11
N ILE A 9 41.43 -1.81 -14.86
CA ILE A 9 41.88 -1.30 -13.55
C ILE A 9 41.16 0.02 -13.22
N ALA A 10 40.94 0.91 -14.20
CA ALA A 10 40.21 2.14 -14.02
C ALA A 10 38.74 1.91 -13.66
N CYS A 11 38.09 0.94 -14.28
CA CYS A 11 36.70 0.55 -13.92
C CYS A 11 36.59 -0.03 -12.50
N PHE A 12 37.59 -0.81 -12.05
CA PHE A 12 37.60 -1.37 -10.70
C PHE A 12 37.81 -0.31 -9.61
N ALA A 13 38.59 0.74 -9.91
CA ALA A 13 38.82 1.86 -8.98
C ALA A 13 37.55 2.72 -8.77
N PHE A 14 36.64 2.79 -9.76
CA PHE A 14 35.38 3.54 -9.64
C PHE A 14 34.29 2.82 -8.84
N ALA A 15 34.38 1.49 -8.70
CA ALA A 15 33.39 0.72 -7.94
C ALA A 15 33.52 0.85 -6.42
N ALA A 16 34.60 1.43 -5.90
CA ALA A 16 34.88 1.54 -4.46
C ALA A 16 34.17 2.71 -3.76
N PHE A 17 33.47 3.60 -4.48
CA PHE A 17 32.83 4.79 -3.88
C PHE A 17 31.33 4.68 -3.64
N ALA A 18 30.72 3.51 -3.80
CA ALA A 18 29.27 3.33 -3.67
C ALA A 18 28.83 2.77 -2.29
N SER A 19 29.39 3.26 -1.19
CA SER A 19 28.96 2.88 0.16
C SER A 19 28.90 4.09 1.08
N ALA A 20 28.08 5.06 0.75
CA ALA A 20 27.79 6.18 1.63
C ALA A 20 26.35 6.11 2.15
N GLN A 21 26.01 5.07 2.91
CA GLN A 21 24.90 5.18 3.85
C GLN A 21 25.36 6.05 5.01
N ASN A 22 25.35 7.36 4.79
CA ASN A 22 25.68 8.32 5.85
C ASN A 22 24.53 8.36 6.85
N ASN A 23 24.74 7.75 8.03
CA ASN A 23 23.86 7.98 9.16
C ASN A 23 23.89 9.50 9.45
N ILE A 24 22.74 10.15 9.28
CA ILE A 24 22.59 11.61 9.41
C ILE A 24 23.06 12.11 10.78
N VAL A 25 22.91 11.31 11.83
CA VAL A 25 23.36 11.61 13.19
C VAL A 25 24.89 11.77 13.22
N LYS A 26 25.63 10.82 12.65
CA LYS A 26 27.09 10.88 12.58
C LYS A 26 27.59 12.05 11.73
N SER A 27 26.81 12.45 10.71
CA SER A 27 27.17 13.62 9.90
C SER A 27 27.00 14.93 10.66
N LEU A 28 26.00 15.03 11.54
CA LEU A 28 25.74 16.19 12.39
C LEU A 28 26.73 16.29 13.56
N GLU A 29 27.20 15.17 14.11
CA GLU A 29 28.18 15.13 15.20
C GLU A 29 29.62 15.33 14.72
N ARG A 30 29.87 15.43 13.40
CA ARG A 30 31.19 15.64 12.87
C ARG A 30 31.77 16.97 13.40
N ASN A 31 32.92 16.87 14.06
CA ASN A 31 33.62 18.04 14.56
C ASN A 31 34.26 18.83 13.38
N VAL A 32 33.79 20.05 13.13
CA VAL A 32 34.31 20.94 12.11
C VAL A 32 35.06 22.08 12.82
N PRO A 33 36.38 22.30 12.56
CA PRO A 33 37.12 23.39 13.19
C PRO A 33 36.44 24.74 12.93
N GLY A 34 36.22 25.54 14.00
CA GLY A 34 35.56 26.84 13.90
C GLY A 34 34.02 26.82 13.99
N GLN A 35 33.40 25.66 14.10
CA GLN A 35 31.95 25.51 14.33
C GLN A 35 31.67 24.89 15.70
N GLY A 36 30.48 25.12 16.22
CA GLY A 36 30.05 24.53 17.51
C GLY A 36 29.97 23.00 17.41
N LYS A 37 30.22 22.32 18.54
CA LYS A 37 30.07 20.87 18.66
C LYS A 37 28.59 20.51 18.92
N VAL A 38 28.01 19.68 18.09
CA VAL A 38 26.69 19.09 18.28
C VAL A 38 26.86 17.71 18.94
N THR A 39 26.16 17.44 20.00
CA THR A 39 26.12 16.11 20.63
C THR A 39 24.63 15.71 20.75
N ILE A 40 24.29 14.59 20.17
CA ILE A 40 22.92 14.07 20.15
C ILE A 40 22.81 12.97 21.21
N HIS A 41 22.01 13.21 22.24
CA HIS A 41 21.72 12.21 23.28
C HIS A 41 20.43 11.47 22.92
N GLN A 42 20.56 10.27 22.41
CA GLN A 42 19.42 9.40 22.08
C GLN A 42 19.66 7.97 22.55
N ASP A 43 18.60 7.20 22.68
CA ASP A 43 18.69 5.76 22.98
C ASP A 43 19.38 5.03 21.83
N ALA A 44 20.33 4.12 22.16
CA ALA A 44 21.06 3.31 21.16
C ALA A 44 20.13 2.51 20.25
N ARG A 45 18.92 2.15 20.70
CA ARG A 45 17.91 1.48 19.89
C ARG A 45 17.37 2.37 18.78
N ILE A 46 17.22 3.67 19.05
CA ILE A 46 16.78 4.66 18.07
C ILE A 46 17.91 4.92 17.08
N GLU A 47 19.17 5.04 17.57
CA GLU A 47 20.32 5.20 16.70
C GLU A 47 20.47 4.07 15.68
N ALA A 48 20.23 2.83 16.09
CA ALA A 48 20.27 1.66 15.22
C ALA A 48 19.21 1.67 14.12
N LEU A 49 18.11 2.40 14.28
CA LEU A 49 17.03 2.51 13.30
C LEU A 49 17.24 3.65 12.29
N ILE A 50 18.09 4.63 12.63
CA ILE A 50 18.34 5.79 11.78
C ILE A 50 19.23 5.37 10.60
N GLY A 51 18.76 5.62 9.38
CA GLY A 51 19.47 5.29 8.15
C GLY A 51 19.34 3.85 7.70
N GLN A 52 18.55 3.03 8.40
CA GLN A 52 18.16 1.73 7.89
C GLN A 52 16.90 1.88 7.03
N GLU A 53 17.01 1.47 5.76
CA GLU A 53 15.84 1.26 4.95
C GLU A 53 15.06 0.09 5.56
N TYR A 54 13.85 0.38 6.04
CA TYR A 54 12.99 -0.69 6.55
C TYR A 54 12.57 -1.56 5.37
N ILE A 55 13.28 -2.66 5.18
CA ILE A 55 12.88 -3.74 4.27
C ILE A 55 11.91 -4.63 5.07
N PRO A 56 10.60 -4.60 4.80
CA PRO A 56 9.69 -5.52 5.45
C PRO A 56 10.03 -6.93 5.01
N ASN A 57 10.33 -7.80 5.97
CA ASN A 57 10.43 -9.23 5.74
C ASN A 57 9.02 -9.76 5.40
N GLY A 58 8.72 -9.89 4.12
CA GLY A 58 7.46 -10.38 3.61
C GLY A 58 6.86 -9.46 2.56
N THR A 59 6.31 -10.06 1.51
CA THR A 59 5.48 -9.45 0.46
C THR A 59 4.11 -9.01 1.02
N GLU A 60 4.07 -8.42 2.21
CA GLU A 60 2.86 -7.80 2.70
C GLU A 60 2.70 -6.47 1.97
N ASN A 61 1.74 -6.44 1.06
CA ASN A 61 1.23 -5.19 0.50
C ASN A 61 0.92 -4.26 1.67
N ARG A 62 1.78 -3.27 1.90
CA ARG A 62 1.56 -2.27 2.95
C ARG A 62 0.29 -1.52 2.59
N VAL A 63 -0.74 -1.71 3.39
CA VAL A 63 -2.00 -1.00 3.25
C VAL A 63 -2.18 -0.07 4.43
N LEU A 64 -2.36 1.20 4.13
CA LEU A 64 -2.80 2.18 5.09
C LEU A 64 -4.33 2.08 5.23
N LYS A 65 -4.80 1.91 6.45
CA LYS A 65 -6.25 1.95 6.74
C LYS A 65 -6.68 3.40 6.98
N SER A 66 -7.63 3.86 6.19
CA SER A 66 -8.19 5.21 6.28
C SER A 66 -9.70 5.19 6.20
N GLN A 67 -10.35 6.26 6.63
CA GLN A 67 -11.78 6.45 6.36
C GLN A 67 -11.99 6.77 4.88
N GLY A 68 -12.98 6.12 4.28
CA GLY A 68 -13.31 6.31 2.88
C GLY A 68 -14.67 5.73 2.52
N PHE A 69 -14.83 5.33 1.28
CA PHE A 69 -16.09 4.85 0.72
C PHE A 69 -15.90 3.55 -0.04
N ARG A 70 -16.89 2.67 0.05
CA ARG A 70 -17.03 1.48 -0.79
C ARG A 70 -18.39 1.45 -1.43
N VAL A 71 -18.51 0.73 -2.53
CA VAL A 71 -19.79 0.50 -3.17
C VAL A 71 -20.32 -0.87 -2.74
N GLN A 72 -21.46 -0.90 -2.06
CA GLN A 72 -22.14 -2.14 -1.66
C GLN A 72 -23.01 -2.63 -2.81
N VAL A 73 -22.84 -3.86 -3.23
CA VAL A 73 -23.49 -4.46 -4.41
C VAL A 73 -24.43 -5.58 -4.00
N TYR A 74 -24.27 -6.12 -2.79
CA TYR A 74 -25.14 -7.17 -2.25
C TYR A 74 -25.22 -7.10 -0.72
N ALA A 75 -26.40 -7.38 -0.20
CA ALA A 75 -26.65 -7.57 1.22
C ALA A 75 -27.70 -8.68 1.42
N GLY A 76 -27.29 -9.80 1.96
CA GLY A 76 -28.17 -10.95 2.26
C GLY A 76 -28.26 -11.27 3.75
N ASN A 77 -29.17 -12.16 4.12
CA ASN A 77 -29.36 -12.59 5.50
C ASN A 77 -28.26 -13.57 5.97
N ASN A 78 -28.32 -14.00 7.24
CA ASN A 78 -27.39 -15.00 7.80
C ASN A 78 -27.77 -16.42 7.36
N THR A 79 -27.59 -16.74 6.07
CA THR A 79 -27.82 -18.07 5.51
C THR A 79 -26.65 -18.50 4.64
N SER A 80 -26.43 -19.81 4.51
CA SER A 80 -25.40 -20.33 3.60
C SER A 80 -25.69 -19.95 2.15
N ARG A 81 -26.94 -19.81 1.77
CA ARG A 81 -27.32 -19.31 0.45
C ARG A 81 -26.86 -17.89 0.23
N ALA A 82 -27.12 -16.98 1.18
CA ALA A 82 -26.71 -15.58 1.07
C ALA A 82 -25.17 -15.43 1.04
N LYS A 83 -24.44 -16.28 1.77
CA LYS A 83 -22.99 -16.38 1.67
C LYS A 83 -22.55 -16.70 0.23
N ASN A 84 -23.08 -17.75 -0.34
CA ASN A 84 -22.74 -18.19 -1.69
C ASN A 84 -23.12 -17.14 -2.74
N GLU A 85 -24.27 -16.48 -2.58
CA GLU A 85 -24.70 -15.38 -3.43
C GLU A 85 -23.73 -14.17 -3.34
N ALA A 86 -23.29 -13.79 -2.13
CA ALA A 86 -22.30 -12.71 -1.96
C ALA A 86 -21.00 -13.01 -2.70
N HIS A 87 -20.48 -14.24 -2.58
CA HIS A 87 -19.28 -14.66 -3.32
C HIS A 87 -19.50 -14.72 -4.83
N ALA A 88 -20.64 -15.24 -5.29
CA ALA A 88 -20.98 -15.29 -6.72
C ALA A 88 -21.07 -13.88 -7.34
N VAL A 89 -21.68 -12.92 -6.61
CA VAL A 89 -21.70 -11.51 -7.02
C VAL A 89 -20.29 -10.95 -7.07
N GLY A 90 -19.46 -11.25 -6.08
CA GLY A 90 -18.06 -10.83 -6.07
C GLY A 90 -17.26 -11.37 -7.25
N SER A 91 -17.41 -12.65 -7.61
CA SER A 91 -16.76 -13.23 -8.79
C SER A 91 -17.21 -12.55 -10.08
N ARG A 92 -18.51 -12.32 -10.21
CA ARG A 92 -19.07 -11.63 -11.38
C ARG A 92 -18.55 -10.19 -11.51
N ILE A 93 -18.34 -9.49 -10.41
CA ILE A 93 -17.72 -8.15 -10.45
C ILE A 93 -16.29 -8.24 -10.97
N LYS A 94 -15.53 -9.24 -10.56
CA LYS A 94 -14.17 -9.46 -11.05
C LYS A 94 -14.09 -9.77 -12.55
N GLU A 95 -15.13 -10.36 -13.13
CA GLU A 95 -15.24 -10.58 -14.57
C GLU A 95 -15.40 -9.26 -15.34
N TYR A 96 -16.19 -8.32 -14.83
CA TYR A 96 -16.43 -7.01 -15.47
C TYR A 96 -15.35 -5.98 -15.12
N PHE A 97 -14.81 -6.05 -13.90
CA PHE A 97 -13.86 -5.08 -13.33
C PHE A 97 -12.75 -5.81 -12.59
N PRO A 98 -11.76 -6.41 -13.29
CA PRO A 98 -10.71 -7.23 -12.69
C PRO A 98 -9.83 -6.46 -11.69
N GLU A 99 -9.61 -5.16 -11.92
CA GLU A 99 -8.79 -4.29 -11.08
C GLU A 99 -9.49 -3.89 -9.75
N LEU A 100 -10.82 -4.07 -9.68
CA LEU A 100 -11.59 -3.60 -8.54
C LEU A 100 -11.43 -4.55 -7.34
N SER A 101 -11.06 -4.04 -6.18
CA SER A 101 -11.02 -4.81 -4.94
C SER A 101 -12.42 -5.27 -4.55
N VAL A 102 -12.58 -6.54 -4.22
CA VAL A 102 -13.87 -7.14 -3.84
C VAL A 102 -13.77 -7.71 -2.43
N TYR A 103 -14.72 -7.36 -1.59
CA TYR A 103 -14.81 -7.77 -0.19
C TYR A 103 -16.18 -8.42 0.06
N THR A 104 -16.17 -9.63 0.63
CA THR A 104 -17.38 -10.37 0.98
C THR A 104 -17.42 -10.67 2.48
N PRO A 105 -17.48 -9.65 3.36
CA PRO A 105 -17.49 -9.87 4.79
C PRO A 105 -18.86 -10.32 5.29
N PHE A 106 -18.86 -11.13 6.36
CA PHE A 106 -20.03 -11.30 7.21
C PHE A 106 -20.05 -10.18 8.24
N ASN A 107 -21.00 -9.29 8.13
CA ASN A 107 -21.24 -8.24 9.12
C ASN A 107 -22.61 -8.51 9.76
N SER A 108 -22.58 -9.14 10.93
CA SER A 108 -23.79 -9.66 11.60
C SER A 108 -24.93 -8.65 11.60
N PRO A 109 -26.14 -9.06 11.20
CA PRO A 109 -26.56 -10.41 10.80
C PRO A 109 -26.53 -10.69 9.28
N ARG A 110 -25.71 -9.99 8.49
CA ARG A 110 -25.77 -9.98 7.02
C ARG A 110 -24.47 -10.38 6.35
N TRP A 111 -24.59 -11.17 5.27
CA TRP A 111 -23.55 -11.33 4.27
C TRP A 111 -23.59 -10.16 3.29
N LEU A 112 -22.46 -9.54 3.06
CA LEU A 112 -22.31 -8.36 2.21
C LEU A 112 -21.35 -8.64 1.05
N CYS A 113 -21.54 -7.95 -0.07
CA CYS A 113 -20.50 -7.78 -1.08
C CYS A 113 -20.25 -6.29 -1.27
N ARG A 114 -19.03 -5.84 -1.03
CA ARG A 114 -18.58 -4.45 -1.18
C ARG A 114 -17.37 -4.40 -2.08
N VAL A 115 -17.25 -3.32 -2.85
CA VAL A 115 -16.21 -3.19 -3.86
C VAL A 115 -15.57 -1.82 -3.84
N GLY A 116 -14.29 -1.81 -4.21
CA GLY A 116 -13.44 -0.63 -4.30
C GLY A 116 -13.00 -0.09 -2.94
N ASP A 117 -11.97 0.75 -2.98
CA ASP A 117 -11.44 1.50 -1.86
C ASP A 117 -11.31 2.96 -2.32
N PHE A 118 -12.39 3.73 -2.20
CA PHE A 118 -12.49 5.09 -2.74
C PHE A 118 -12.22 6.10 -1.65
N ARG A 119 -11.37 7.09 -1.94
CA ARG A 119 -11.05 8.15 -0.99
C ARG A 119 -12.12 9.22 -0.92
N SER A 120 -12.85 9.41 -2.00
CA SER A 120 -13.91 10.40 -2.10
C SER A 120 -15.27 9.77 -2.48
N ILE A 121 -16.35 10.49 -2.17
CA ILE A 121 -17.69 10.05 -2.52
C ILE A 121 -17.95 10.14 -4.02
N GLU A 122 -17.27 11.06 -4.70
CA GLU A 122 -17.36 11.29 -6.15
C GLU A 122 -16.78 10.10 -6.90
N GLU A 123 -15.64 9.56 -6.45
CA GLU A 123 -15.04 8.33 -7.01
C GLU A 123 -15.98 7.14 -6.84
N ALA A 124 -16.54 6.98 -5.64
CA ALA A 124 -17.50 5.92 -5.35
C ALA A 124 -18.78 6.03 -6.19
N ASP A 125 -19.27 7.26 -6.41
CA ASP A 125 -20.46 7.51 -7.25
C ASP A 125 -20.17 7.22 -8.73
N ALA A 126 -19.01 7.59 -9.24
CA ALA A 126 -18.60 7.26 -10.60
C ALA A 126 -18.58 5.74 -10.82
N MET A 127 -18.00 4.96 -9.88
CA MET A 127 -18.02 3.51 -9.94
C MET A 127 -19.42 2.93 -9.80
N MET A 128 -20.24 3.46 -8.91
CA MET A 128 -21.64 3.05 -8.75
C MET A 128 -22.43 3.20 -10.06
N ARG A 129 -22.23 4.28 -10.79
CA ARG A 129 -22.87 4.48 -12.12
C ARG A 129 -22.38 3.47 -13.15
N GLN A 130 -21.09 3.16 -13.17
CA GLN A 130 -20.53 2.14 -14.04
C GLN A 130 -21.11 0.76 -13.75
N LEU A 131 -21.21 0.38 -12.48
CA LEU A 131 -21.83 -0.88 -12.06
C LEU A 131 -23.30 -0.96 -12.48
N ARG A 132 -24.07 0.10 -12.31
CA ARG A 132 -25.48 0.17 -12.76
C ARG A 132 -25.61 0.10 -14.27
N ALA A 133 -24.69 0.72 -15.01
CA ALA A 133 -24.70 0.73 -16.48
C ALA A 133 -24.52 -0.67 -17.08
N THR A 134 -23.92 -1.61 -16.35
CA THR A 134 -23.85 -3.01 -16.80
C THR A 134 -25.23 -3.71 -16.87
N GLY A 135 -26.26 -3.17 -16.20
CA GLY A 135 -27.57 -3.77 -16.07
C GLY A 135 -27.62 -5.03 -15.18
N VAL A 136 -26.48 -5.54 -14.77
CA VAL A 136 -26.33 -6.75 -13.94
C VAL A 136 -26.52 -6.43 -12.45
N PHE A 137 -25.99 -5.30 -12.00
CA PHE A 137 -26.01 -4.89 -10.60
C PHE A 137 -27.06 -3.78 -10.38
N LYS A 138 -28.22 -4.17 -9.83
CA LYS A 138 -29.36 -3.24 -9.68
C LYS A 138 -29.38 -2.53 -8.33
N GLU A 139 -29.04 -3.25 -7.26
CA GLU A 139 -29.08 -2.74 -5.88
C GLU A 139 -27.69 -2.30 -5.42
N VAL A 140 -27.29 -1.11 -5.86
CA VAL A 140 -25.96 -0.57 -5.60
C VAL A 140 -26.07 0.68 -4.75
N SER A 141 -25.33 0.74 -3.64
CA SER A 141 -25.31 1.87 -2.71
C SER A 141 -23.89 2.19 -2.25
N ILE A 142 -23.63 3.46 -1.93
CA ILE A 142 -22.36 3.88 -1.37
C ILE A 142 -22.42 3.76 0.15
N VAL A 143 -21.37 3.19 0.76
CA VAL A 143 -21.22 3.05 2.20
C VAL A 143 -19.91 3.68 2.65
N LYS A 144 -19.93 4.38 3.78
CA LYS A 144 -18.72 4.94 4.42
C LYS A 144 -18.16 3.89 5.35
N GLU A 145 -16.90 3.52 5.15
CA GLU A 145 -16.19 2.58 6.02
C GLU A 145 -14.68 2.72 5.93
N GLN A 146 -13.96 1.91 6.68
CA GLN A 146 -12.52 1.87 6.60
C GLN A 146 -12.07 1.19 5.31
N ILE A 147 -11.24 1.89 4.52
CA ILE A 147 -10.68 1.43 3.25
C ILE A 147 -9.21 1.07 3.38
N ASN A 148 -8.71 0.32 2.41
CA ASN A 148 -7.32 -0.10 2.28
C ASN A 148 -6.65 0.72 1.17
N ILE A 149 -5.66 1.54 1.54
CA ILE A 149 -4.88 2.34 0.58
C ILE A 149 -3.53 1.64 0.42
N PRO A 150 -3.17 1.15 -0.76
CA PRO A 150 -1.82 0.62 -1.00
C PRO A 150 -0.79 1.75 -0.87
N LEU A 151 0.36 1.44 -0.26
CA LEU A 151 1.51 2.34 -0.08
C LEU A 151 2.58 2.06 -1.12
#